data_1edddb47501558edb31b99e9e7efdef9
#
_entry.id   1edddb47501558edb31b99e9e7efdef9
#
_cell.length_a   1.000
_cell.length_b   1.000
_cell.length_c   1.000
_cell.angle_alpha   90.00
_cell.angle_beta   90.00
_cell.angle_gamma   90.00
#
_symmetry.space_group_name_H-M   'P 1'
#
loop_
_entity.id
_entity.type
_entity.pdbx_description
1 polymer ?
#
loop_
_entity_poly.entity_id
_entity_poly.type
_entity_poly.pdbx_seq_one_letter_code
_entity_poly.pdbx_strand_id
1 'polypeptide(L)'
;MSNPEYYKDKICIVTGANSGIGYAVSEELLKRGAIVYMAGRNPDKVSKAAQKLSKFKDRVHTIIVDVTVQEQVETAINNTVAKTGRLDLLFNNAGVGGTLQFETATMEDWKNIIDVNLWSVIYGVHTAVPIMLKQGSGHIINTSSIAGLLPPPFQALYSLTKFGVTGMTECLRYEYAEKGLHFSTICPANIATPIFQKSIDGTTHDEIKIPDDAYPVDKAAQIILDRVSEYKGIIVVPEEPYTKQWKLYCQQNEEVEEVMLQMARDRREAYEKGGNYY
;
A
#
# COMPACT_ATOMS: atom_id res chain seq x y z
N MET A 1 -6.56 -20.49 -8.19
CA MET A 1 -7.34 -20.73 -6.95
C MET A 1 -6.45 -20.33 -5.78
N SER A 2 -7.00 -19.59 -4.81
CA SER A 2 -6.25 -19.18 -3.62
C SER A 2 -5.68 -20.40 -2.88
N ASN A 3 -4.42 -20.28 -2.42
CA ASN A 3 -3.77 -21.35 -1.66
C ASN A 3 -3.88 -21.01 -0.15
N PRO A 4 -4.76 -21.66 0.62
CA PRO A 4 -4.96 -21.35 2.02
C PRO A 4 -3.73 -21.61 2.90
N GLU A 5 -2.84 -22.54 2.52
CA GLU A 5 -1.62 -22.87 3.25
C GLU A 5 -0.44 -21.96 2.89
N TYR A 6 -0.61 -21.06 1.89
CA TYR A 6 0.47 -20.19 1.40
C TYR A 6 1.14 -19.37 2.49
N TYR A 7 0.37 -18.90 3.48
CA TYR A 7 0.83 -17.99 4.54
C TYR A 7 1.30 -18.69 5.81
N LYS A 8 1.02 -19.98 5.96
CA LYS A 8 1.32 -20.72 7.18
C LYS A 8 2.82 -20.67 7.51
N ASP A 9 3.12 -20.24 8.73
CA ASP A 9 4.47 -20.09 9.30
C ASP A 9 5.42 -19.17 8.52
N LYS A 10 4.92 -18.39 7.57
CA LYS A 10 5.71 -17.40 6.84
C LYS A 10 6.01 -16.17 7.68
N ILE A 11 7.22 -15.66 7.57
CA ILE A 11 7.68 -14.43 8.20
C ILE A 11 7.31 -13.26 7.30
N CYS A 12 6.45 -12.38 7.81
CA CYS A 12 5.91 -11.24 7.08
C CYS A 12 6.25 -9.93 7.78
N ILE A 13 6.75 -8.94 7.04
CA ILE A 13 6.82 -7.55 7.51
C ILE A 13 5.73 -6.76 6.79
N VAL A 14 4.97 -5.95 7.54
CA VAL A 14 3.95 -5.05 6.99
C VAL A 14 4.21 -3.64 7.47
N THR A 15 4.56 -2.71 6.57
CA THR A 15 4.75 -1.30 6.92
C THR A 15 3.40 -0.57 6.95
N GLY A 16 3.28 0.45 7.83
CA GLY A 16 2.01 1.13 8.05
C GLY A 16 0.94 0.25 8.68
N ALA A 17 1.34 -0.77 9.46
CA ALA A 17 0.47 -1.81 10.01
C ALA A 17 -0.41 -1.36 11.18
N ASN A 18 -0.28 -0.13 11.66
CA ASN A 18 -1.04 0.38 12.79
C ASN A 18 -2.47 0.83 12.44
N SER A 19 -2.85 0.91 11.16
CA SER A 19 -4.18 1.34 10.71
C SER A 19 -4.48 0.90 9.27
N GLY A 20 -5.74 1.06 8.85
CA GLY A 20 -6.17 0.90 7.46
C GLY A 20 -5.84 -0.47 6.87
N ILE A 21 -5.44 -0.47 5.59
CA ILE A 21 -5.10 -1.69 4.84
C ILE A 21 -3.98 -2.48 5.53
N GLY A 22 -2.92 -1.80 6.01
CA GLY A 22 -1.80 -2.49 6.67
C GLY A 22 -2.22 -3.25 7.92
N TYR A 23 -3.12 -2.69 8.74
CA TYR A 23 -3.68 -3.37 9.90
C TYR A 23 -4.54 -4.58 9.48
N ALA A 24 -5.46 -4.38 8.55
CA ALA A 24 -6.37 -5.43 8.10
C ALA A 24 -5.62 -6.61 7.42
N VAL A 25 -4.59 -6.29 6.61
CA VAL A 25 -3.69 -7.30 6.02
C VAL A 25 -2.93 -8.04 7.12
N SER A 26 -2.42 -7.35 8.13
CA SER A 26 -1.72 -7.98 9.27
C SER A 26 -2.63 -8.94 10.02
N GLU A 27 -3.88 -8.52 10.32
CA GLU A 27 -4.86 -9.40 10.97
C GLU A 27 -5.18 -10.62 10.12
N GLU A 28 -5.42 -10.44 8.83
CA GLU A 28 -5.76 -11.53 7.93
C GLU A 28 -4.58 -12.50 7.70
N LEU A 29 -3.34 -12.01 7.63
CA LEU A 29 -2.11 -12.84 7.62
C LEU A 29 -2.02 -13.72 8.86
N LEU A 30 -2.27 -13.15 10.04
CA LEU A 30 -2.28 -13.90 11.31
C LEU A 30 -3.37 -14.97 11.34
N LYS A 31 -4.58 -14.67 10.82
CA LYS A 31 -5.66 -15.67 10.68
C LYS A 31 -5.26 -16.82 9.78
N ARG A 32 -4.45 -16.56 8.75
CA ARG A 32 -3.91 -17.56 7.81
C ARG A 32 -2.61 -18.23 8.29
N GLY A 33 -2.23 -18.02 9.56
CA GLY A 33 -1.12 -18.70 10.21
C GLY A 33 0.27 -18.11 9.96
N ALA A 34 0.37 -16.89 9.44
CA ALA A 34 1.66 -16.20 9.31
C ALA A 34 2.18 -15.69 10.66
N ILE A 35 3.47 -15.36 10.70
CA ILE A 35 4.12 -14.61 11.77
C ILE A 35 4.34 -13.18 11.23
N VAL A 36 3.74 -12.18 11.89
CA VAL A 36 3.67 -10.82 11.36
C VAL A 36 4.44 -9.84 12.22
N TYR A 37 5.33 -9.11 11.59
CA TYR A 37 6.05 -7.97 12.14
C TYR A 37 5.35 -6.69 11.68
N MET A 38 4.54 -6.10 12.56
CA MET A 38 3.79 -4.87 12.33
C MET A 38 4.70 -3.67 12.47
N ALA A 39 4.99 -2.98 11.36
CA ALA A 39 5.93 -1.88 11.32
C ALA A 39 5.24 -0.52 11.19
N GLY A 40 5.71 0.49 11.96
CA GLY A 40 5.22 1.86 11.88
C GLY A 40 6.01 2.83 12.75
N ARG A 41 5.88 4.14 12.51
CA ARG A 41 6.74 5.16 13.15
C ARG A 41 6.32 5.56 14.58
N ASN A 42 5.05 5.41 14.92
CA ASN A 42 4.55 5.81 16.25
C ASN A 42 4.44 4.59 17.16
N PRO A 43 5.25 4.51 18.25
CA PRO A 43 5.30 3.36 19.15
C PRO A 43 3.94 3.04 19.78
N ASP A 44 3.21 4.07 20.25
CA ASP A 44 1.93 3.88 20.92
C ASP A 44 0.86 3.35 19.98
N LYS A 45 0.79 3.90 18.74
CA LYS A 45 -0.17 3.44 17.73
C LYS A 45 0.12 2.00 17.30
N VAL A 46 1.40 1.64 17.10
CA VAL A 46 1.81 0.28 16.74
C VAL A 46 1.52 -0.70 17.88
N SER A 47 1.87 -0.33 19.12
CA SER A 47 1.61 -1.16 20.30
C SER A 47 0.10 -1.40 20.51
N LYS A 48 -0.73 -0.34 20.45
CA LYS A 48 -2.19 -0.46 20.55
C LYS A 48 -2.79 -1.34 19.45
N ALA A 49 -2.27 -1.24 18.22
CA ALA A 49 -2.71 -2.09 17.12
C ALA A 49 -2.36 -3.56 17.36
N ALA A 50 -1.13 -3.85 17.78
CA ALA A 50 -0.69 -5.21 18.11
C ALA A 50 -1.47 -5.80 19.29
N GLN A 51 -1.80 -5.01 20.31
CA GLN A 51 -2.61 -5.45 21.45
C GLN A 51 -3.99 -5.96 21.02
N LYS A 52 -4.64 -5.34 20.02
CA LYS A 52 -5.92 -5.83 19.46
C LYS A 52 -5.79 -7.22 18.84
N LEU A 53 -4.58 -7.60 18.45
CA LEU A 53 -4.24 -8.88 17.81
C LEU A 53 -3.59 -9.88 18.80
N SER A 54 -3.58 -9.57 20.09
CA SER A 54 -2.93 -10.40 21.15
C SER A 54 -3.44 -11.83 21.22
N LYS A 55 -4.64 -12.13 20.71
CA LYS A 55 -5.16 -13.50 20.58
C LYS A 55 -4.26 -14.41 19.73
N PHE A 56 -3.40 -13.85 18.85
CA PHE A 56 -2.45 -14.59 18.03
C PHE A 56 -1.10 -14.84 18.74
N LYS A 57 -0.97 -14.41 20.00
CA LYS A 57 0.17 -14.67 20.90
C LYS A 57 1.52 -14.26 20.29
N ASP A 58 2.43 -15.22 20.20
CA ASP A 58 3.80 -15.11 19.71
C ASP A 58 3.95 -14.94 18.18
N ARG A 59 2.82 -14.93 17.46
CA ARG A 59 2.83 -14.70 16.00
C ARG A 59 2.75 -13.22 15.63
N VAL A 60 2.51 -12.30 16.57
CA VAL A 60 2.46 -10.86 16.33
C VAL A 60 3.62 -10.15 17.03
N HIS A 61 4.39 -9.40 16.25
CA HIS A 61 5.53 -8.60 16.69
C HIS A 61 5.41 -7.17 16.21
N THR A 62 6.14 -6.26 16.84
CA THR A 62 6.16 -4.84 16.47
C THR A 62 7.54 -4.37 16.09
N ILE A 63 7.62 -3.46 15.10
CA ILE A 63 8.83 -2.77 14.69
C ILE A 63 8.53 -1.27 14.67
N ILE A 64 9.37 -0.48 15.34
CA ILE A 64 9.30 0.97 15.25
C ILE A 64 10.27 1.41 14.17
N VAL A 65 9.73 2.00 13.11
CA VAL A 65 10.49 2.41 11.93
C VAL A 65 9.82 3.61 11.25
N ASP A 66 10.60 4.63 10.96
CA ASP A 66 10.23 5.66 10.00
C ASP A 66 10.68 5.20 8.61
N VAL A 67 9.72 4.92 7.75
CA VAL A 67 9.98 4.38 6.41
C VAL A 67 10.63 5.39 5.46
N THR A 68 10.65 6.67 5.83
CA THR A 68 11.35 7.73 5.08
C THR A 68 12.86 7.75 5.33
N VAL A 69 13.32 6.98 6.33
CA VAL A 69 14.75 6.89 6.71
C VAL A 69 15.29 5.53 6.27
N GLN A 70 16.09 5.52 5.21
CA GLN A 70 16.65 4.30 4.61
C GLN A 70 17.27 3.36 5.64
N GLU A 71 18.18 3.87 6.48
CA GLU A 71 18.89 3.08 7.50
C GLU A 71 17.95 2.39 8.49
N GLN A 72 16.82 3.02 8.84
CA GLN A 72 15.83 2.39 9.71
C GLN A 72 15.12 1.24 9.01
N VAL A 73 14.80 1.38 7.72
CA VAL A 73 14.18 0.31 6.92
C VAL A 73 15.13 -0.87 6.78
N GLU A 74 16.39 -0.61 6.44
CA GLU A 74 17.45 -1.63 6.36
C GLU A 74 17.63 -2.37 7.69
N THR A 75 17.71 -1.62 8.78
CA THR A 75 17.86 -2.18 10.14
C THR A 75 16.65 -3.04 10.52
N ALA A 76 15.43 -2.59 10.24
CA ALA A 76 14.20 -3.32 10.53
C ALA A 76 14.13 -4.67 9.80
N ILE A 77 14.48 -4.69 8.52
CA ILE A 77 14.50 -5.91 7.70
C ILE A 77 15.60 -6.84 8.16
N ASN A 78 16.84 -6.34 8.30
CA ASN A 78 17.99 -7.14 8.68
C ASN A 78 17.85 -7.77 10.08
N ASN A 79 17.33 -7.01 11.05
CA ASN A 79 17.07 -7.52 12.40
C ASN A 79 15.97 -8.60 12.41
N THR A 80 14.94 -8.47 11.56
CA THR A 80 13.93 -9.51 11.41
C THR A 80 14.56 -10.79 10.87
N VAL A 81 15.38 -10.68 9.83
CA VAL A 81 16.07 -11.83 9.22
C VAL A 81 17.07 -12.45 10.22
N ALA A 82 17.84 -11.65 10.95
CA ALA A 82 18.77 -12.15 11.97
C ALA A 82 18.04 -12.94 13.08
N LYS A 83 16.82 -12.52 13.45
CA LYS A 83 16.02 -13.17 14.49
C LYS A 83 15.32 -14.44 14.02
N THR A 84 14.88 -14.48 12.75
CA THR A 84 14.00 -15.54 12.23
C THR A 84 14.70 -16.48 11.25
N GLY A 85 15.88 -16.10 10.75
CA GLY A 85 16.61 -16.80 9.71
C GLY A 85 16.10 -16.54 8.28
N ARG A 86 14.95 -15.83 8.11
CA ARG A 86 14.31 -15.62 6.80
C ARG A 86 13.38 -14.41 6.77
N LEU A 87 13.03 -13.98 5.57
CA LEU A 87 11.92 -13.08 5.29
C LEU A 87 11.15 -13.63 4.09
N ASP A 88 9.87 -14.00 4.27
CA ASP A 88 9.08 -14.59 3.21
C ASP A 88 8.27 -13.56 2.43
N LEU A 89 7.61 -12.63 3.15
CA LEU A 89 6.80 -11.59 2.54
C LEU A 89 7.15 -10.22 3.10
N LEU A 90 7.31 -9.26 2.21
CA LEU A 90 7.42 -7.85 2.57
C LEU A 90 6.26 -7.07 1.95
N PHE A 91 5.41 -6.50 2.80
CA PHE A 91 4.36 -5.56 2.39
C PHE A 91 4.84 -4.12 2.60
N ASN A 92 5.29 -3.48 1.55
CA ASN A 92 5.55 -2.05 1.52
C ASN A 92 4.20 -1.32 1.35
N ASN A 93 3.54 -1.08 2.50
CA ASN A 93 2.17 -0.56 2.51
C ASN A 93 2.05 0.85 3.11
N ALA A 94 3.03 1.31 3.88
CA ALA A 94 3.02 2.67 4.41
C ALA A 94 2.82 3.70 3.30
N GLY A 95 1.94 4.68 3.54
CA GLY A 95 1.66 5.71 2.55
C GLY A 95 0.77 6.81 3.11
N VAL A 96 0.72 7.93 2.38
CA VAL A 96 -0.16 9.07 2.62
C VAL A 96 -0.96 9.36 1.36
N GLY A 97 -2.15 9.96 1.52
CA GLY A 97 -2.94 10.52 0.42
C GLY A 97 -2.35 11.83 -0.08
N GLY A 98 -2.96 12.40 -1.12
CA GLY A 98 -2.53 13.68 -1.66
C GLY A 98 -3.48 14.13 -2.76
N THR A 99 -4.57 14.81 -2.38
CA THR A 99 -5.48 15.48 -3.32
C THR A 99 -5.38 16.96 -3.08
N LEU A 100 -4.78 17.69 -4.01
CA LEU A 100 -4.69 19.16 -3.98
C LEU A 100 -4.45 19.71 -5.37
N GLN A 101 -4.68 21.01 -5.54
CA GLN A 101 -4.40 21.71 -6.80
C GLN A 101 -2.88 21.74 -7.04
N PHE A 102 -2.47 21.51 -8.29
CA PHE A 102 -1.05 21.46 -8.65
C PHE A 102 -0.33 22.76 -8.31
N GLU A 103 -0.96 23.89 -8.59
CA GLU A 103 -0.44 25.24 -8.37
C GLU A 103 -0.32 25.64 -6.90
N THR A 104 -1.03 24.94 -5.99
CA THR A 104 -0.93 25.20 -4.54
C THR A 104 0.04 24.25 -3.85
N ALA A 105 0.47 23.20 -4.52
CA ALA A 105 1.40 22.22 -3.99
C ALA A 105 2.79 22.83 -3.80
N THR A 106 3.30 22.80 -2.58
CA THR A 106 4.65 23.26 -2.25
C THR A 106 5.70 22.21 -2.60
N MET A 107 6.96 22.63 -2.73
CA MET A 107 8.07 21.67 -2.90
C MET A 107 8.25 20.74 -1.70
N GLU A 108 7.82 21.17 -0.53
CA GLU A 108 7.79 20.33 0.67
C GLU A 108 6.71 19.24 0.58
N ASP A 109 5.53 19.54 0.07
CA ASP A 109 4.49 18.55 -0.21
C ASP A 109 4.99 17.50 -1.20
N TRP A 110 5.64 17.94 -2.28
CA TRP A 110 6.28 17.05 -3.25
C TRP A 110 7.31 16.13 -2.59
N LYS A 111 8.20 16.70 -1.79
CA LYS A 111 9.22 15.93 -1.08
C LYS A 111 8.59 14.91 -0.13
N ASN A 112 7.65 15.35 0.70
CA ASN A 112 7.01 14.51 1.70
C ASN A 112 6.27 13.31 1.06
N ILE A 113 5.50 13.54 0.00
CA ILE A 113 4.75 12.47 -0.65
C ILE A 113 5.67 11.48 -1.37
N ILE A 114 6.76 11.96 -1.98
CA ILE A 114 7.75 11.12 -2.65
C ILE A 114 8.51 10.28 -1.62
N ASP A 115 8.95 10.88 -0.50
CA ASP A 115 9.68 10.18 0.55
C ASP A 115 8.83 9.05 1.15
N VAL A 116 7.54 9.33 1.44
CA VAL A 116 6.67 8.34 2.07
C VAL A 116 6.15 7.29 1.09
N ASN A 117 5.73 7.68 -0.12
CA ASN A 117 5.01 6.78 -1.03
C ASN A 117 5.91 6.07 -2.05
N LEU A 118 7.11 6.59 -2.32
CA LEU A 118 8.00 6.04 -3.34
C LEU A 118 9.35 5.62 -2.76
N TRP A 119 10.11 6.52 -2.11
CA TRP A 119 11.41 6.16 -1.55
C TRP A 119 11.30 5.06 -0.50
N SER A 120 10.29 5.09 0.36
CA SER A 120 10.08 4.03 1.36
C SER A 120 9.92 2.65 0.72
N VAL A 121 9.22 2.57 -0.41
CA VAL A 121 9.04 1.32 -1.17
C VAL A 121 10.37 0.89 -1.80
N ILE A 122 11.11 1.84 -2.39
CA ILE A 122 12.43 1.57 -2.97
C ILE A 122 13.38 1.02 -1.90
N TYR A 123 13.45 1.63 -0.71
CA TYR A 123 14.31 1.14 0.39
C TYR A 123 13.95 -0.29 0.80
N GLY A 124 12.65 -0.57 0.96
CA GLY A 124 12.18 -1.93 1.29
C GLY A 124 12.54 -2.96 0.22
N VAL A 125 12.29 -2.65 -1.05
CA VAL A 125 12.64 -3.52 -2.18
C VAL A 125 14.14 -3.73 -2.29
N HIS A 126 14.91 -2.63 -2.26
CA HIS A 126 16.38 -2.67 -2.37
C HIS A 126 17.02 -3.53 -1.29
N THR A 127 16.50 -3.46 -0.07
CA THR A 127 17.02 -4.25 1.07
C THR A 127 16.58 -5.71 0.99
N ALA A 128 15.32 -5.98 0.63
CA ALA A 128 14.77 -7.34 0.67
C ALA A 128 15.23 -8.22 -0.50
N VAL A 129 15.41 -7.65 -1.69
CA VAL A 129 15.78 -8.42 -2.91
C VAL A 129 17.06 -9.25 -2.72
N PRO A 130 18.22 -8.69 -2.25
CA PRO A 130 19.43 -9.49 -2.06
C PRO A 130 19.24 -10.62 -1.04
N ILE A 131 18.47 -10.37 0.02
CA ILE A 131 18.17 -11.36 1.07
C ILE A 131 17.36 -12.51 0.47
N MET A 132 16.26 -12.20 -0.23
CA MET A 132 15.38 -13.18 -0.84
C MET A 132 16.05 -13.95 -1.99
N LEU A 133 16.95 -13.31 -2.75
CA LEU A 133 17.77 -13.99 -3.75
C LEU A 133 18.68 -15.04 -3.12
N LYS A 134 19.38 -14.67 -2.03
CA LYS A 134 20.23 -15.62 -1.27
C LYS A 134 19.40 -16.75 -0.66
N GLN A 135 18.16 -16.46 -0.27
CA GLN A 135 17.19 -17.41 0.27
C GLN A 135 16.61 -18.33 -0.82
N GLY A 136 16.65 -17.93 -2.09
CA GLY A 136 16.05 -18.63 -3.23
C GLY A 136 14.52 -18.51 -3.29
N SER A 137 13.92 -17.68 -2.45
CA SER A 137 12.47 -17.47 -2.39
C SER A 137 12.10 -16.17 -1.70
N GLY A 138 11.00 -15.56 -2.12
CA GLY A 138 10.44 -14.37 -1.47
C GLY A 138 9.30 -13.76 -2.27
N HIS A 139 8.46 -12.98 -1.61
CA HIS A 139 7.40 -12.23 -2.26
C HIS A 139 7.35 -10.81 -1.71
N ILE A 140 7.54 -9.83 -2.59
CA ILE A 140 7.46 -8.40 -2.26
C ILE A 140 6.14 -7.86 -2.80
N ILE A 141 5.35 -7.26 -1.91
CA ILE A 141 4.03 -6.73 -2.20
C ILE A 141 4.04 -5.22 -1.95
N ASN A 142 3.91 -4.44 -3.00
CA ASN A 142 3.95 -3.00 -2.94
C ASN A 142 2.56 -2.40 -3.08
N THR A 143 2.17 -1.51 -2.16
CA THR A 143 0.88 -0.84 -2.20
C THR A 143 0.96 0.41 -3.06
N SER A 144 0.43 0.30 -4.27
CA SER A 144 0.16 1.41 -5.17
C SER A 144 -1.23 1.99 -4.87
N SER A 145 -2.05 2.20 -5.86
CA SER A 145 -3.42 2.69 -5.83
C SER A 145 -4.06 2.46 -7.18
N ILE A 146 -5.38 2.57 -7.28
CA ILE A 146 -6.04 2.76 -8.57
C ILE A 146 -5.50 4.01 -9.29
N ALA A 147 -5.08 5.04 -8.53
CA ALA A 147 -4.41 6.24 -9.04
C ALA A 147 -3.01 5.98 -9.63
N GLY A 148 -2.47 4.77 -9.46
CA GLY A 148 -1.25 4.29 -10.14
C GLY A 148 -1.52 3.49 -11.42
N LEU A 149 -2.80 3.43 -11.85
CA LEU A 149 -3.27 2.80 -13.08
C LEU A 149 -4.17 3.75 -13.89
N LEU A 150 -4.96 4.56 -13.22
CA LEU A 150 -5.95 5.47 -13.77
C LEU A 150 -5.83 6.81 -13.01
N PRO A 151 -5.12 7.83 -13.57
CA PRO A 151 -4.76 9.02 -12.81
C PRO A 151 -5.94 9.97 -12.64
N PRO A 152 -6.49 10.15 -11.42
CA PRO A 152 -7.59 11.08 -11.22
C PRO A 152 -7.09 12.53 -11.15
N PRO A 153 -7.88 13.52 -11.57
CA PRO A 153 -7.53 14.93 -11.49
C PRO A 153 -7.29 15.36 -10.04
N PHE A 154 -6.50 16.41 -9.82
CA PHE A 154 -6.07 16.94 -8.51
C PHE A 154 -5.21 15.96 -7.67
N GLN A 155 -4.74 14.87 -8.25
CA GLN A 155 -3.86 13.91 -7.60
C GLN A 155 -2.51 13.74 -8.32
N ALA A 156 -2.00 14.79 -8.95
CA ALA A 156 -0.75 14.71 -9.72
C ALA A 156 0.43 14.19 -8.88
N LEU A 157 0.62 14.72 -7.67
CA LEU A 157 1.68 14.31 -6.74
C LEU A 157 1.53 12.83 -6.36
N TYR A 158 0.31 12.46 -5.97
CA TYR A 158 -0.01 11.11 -5.54
C TYR A 158 0.13 10.12 -6.69
N SER A 159 -0.47 10.41 -7.84
CA SER A 159 -0.43 9.56 -9.02
C SER A 159 0.99 9.32 -9.50
N LEU A 160 1.85 10.35 -9.54
CA LEU A 160 3.27 10.19 -9.87
C LEU A 160 3.92 9.10 -9.01
N THR A 161 3.73 9.15 -7.69
CA THR A 161 4.34 8.15 -6.79
C THR A 161 3.76 6.75 -7.02
N LYS A 162 2.45 6.66 -7.24
CA LYS A 162 1.75 5.37 -7.40
C LYS A 162 2.00 4.72 -8.76
N PHE A 163 2.11 5.50 -9.85
CA PHE A 163 2.60 5.01 -11.14
C PHE A 163 4.05 4.53 -11.04
N GLY A 164 4.92 5.28 -10.32
CA GLY A 164 6.29 4.87 -10.06
C GLY A 164 6.38 3.51 -9.36
N VAL A 165 5.59 3.31 -8.31
CA VAL A 165 5.52 2.03 -7.59
C VAL A 165 5.01 0.91 -8.50
N THR A 166 3.94 1.15 -9.29
CA THR A 166 3.40 0.15 -10.21
C THR A 166 4.44 -0.23 -11.28
N GLY A 167 5.02 0.76 -11.95
CA GLY A 167 6.00 0.52 -13.01
C GLY A 167 7.23 -0.23 -12.51
N MET A 168 7.81 0.20 -11.38
CA MET A 168 8.95 -0.49 -10.77
C MET A 168 8.60 -1.94 -10.41
N THR A 169 7.46 -2.16 -9.78
CA THR A 169 7.05 -3.51 -9.34
C THR A 169 6.85 -4.45 -10.52
N GLU A 170 6.23 -3.99 -11.61
CA GLU A 170 6.04 -4.81 -12.82
C GLU A 170 7.36 -5.10 -13.52
N CYS A 171 8.30 -4.15 -13.61
CA CYS A 171 9.65 -4.40 -14.13
C CYS A 171 10.33 -5.53 -13.34
N LEU A 172 10.36 -5.41 -12.00
CA LEU A 172 11.01 -6.41 -11.13
C LEU A 172 10.30 -7.78 -11.18
N ARG A 173 8.98 -7.81 -11.36
CA ARG A 173 8.22 -9.06 -11.54
C ARG A 173 8.71 -9.86 -12.72
N TYR A 174 9.03 -9.21 -13.84
CA TYR A 174 9.58 -9.88 -15.01
C TYR A 174 11.07 -10.19 -14.85
N GLU A 175 11.85 -9.27 -14.28
CA GLU A 175 13.30 -9.42 -14.11
C GLU A 175 13.66 -10.62 -13.20
N TYR A 176 12.83 -10.87 -12.18
CA TYR A 176 13.10 -11.92 -11.17
C TYR A 176 12.20 -13.15 -11.30
N ALA A 177 11.40 -13.27 -12.36
CA ALA A 177 10.44 -14.34 -12.55
C ALA A 177 11.05 -15.77 -12.43
N GLU A 178 12.28 -15.95 -12.94
CA GLU A 178 12.97 -17.24 -12.93
C GLU A 178 13.93 -17.42 -11.74
N LYS A 179 13.95 -16.45 -10.80
CA LYS A 179 14.88 -16.45 -9.65
C LYS A 179 14.19 -16.79 -8.33
N GLY A 180 12.95 -17.29 -8.37
CA GLY A 180 12.20 -17.65 -7.17
C GLY A 180 11.64 -16.46 -6.37
N LEU A 181 11.71 -15.24 -6.92
CA LEU A 181 11.14 -14.05 -6.31
C LEU A 181 9.85 -13.65 -7.03
N HIS A 182 8.85 -13.29 -6.22
CA HIS A 182 7.57 -12.80 -6.72
C HIS A 182 7.36 -11.34 -6.33
N PHE A 183 6.64 -10.62 -7.19
CA PHE A 183 6.29 -9.23 -6.96
C PHE A 183 4.82 -9.04 -7.29
N SER A 184 4.10 -8.34 -6.39
CA SER A 184 2.70 -7.95 -6.59
C SER A 184 2.52 -6.47 -6.29
N THR A 185 1.68 -5.83 -7.09
CA THR A 185 1.24 -4.45 -6.87
C THR A 185 -0.21 -4.46 -6.41
N ILE A 186 -0.49 -3.96 -5.21
CA ILE A 186 -1.85 -3.74 -4.75
C ILE A 186 -2.29 -2.37 -5.23
N CYS A 187 -3.42 -2.32 -5.95
CA CYS A 187 -4.04 -1.10 -6.47
C CYS A 187 -5.42 -0.90 -5.83
N PRO A 188 -5.50 -0.42 -4.58
CA PRO A 188 -6.76 -0.14 -3.93
C PRO A 188 -7.46 1.05 -4.59
N ALA A 189 -8.78 0.95 -4.72
CA ALA A 189 -9.64 2.10 -4.97
C ALA A 189 -10.04 2.76 -3.63
N ASN A 190 -11.26 3.25 -3.50
CA ASN A 190 -11.76 3.83 -2.26
C ASN A 190 -12.00 2.74 -1.21
N ILE A 191 -11.04 2.51 -0.33
CA ILE A 191 -11.14 1.57 0.78
C ILE A 191 -11.41 2.34 2.07
N ALA A 192 -12.34 1.88 2.89
CA ALA A 192 -12.74 2.51 4.15
C ALA A 192 -11.58 2.51 5.17
N THR A 193 -10.74 3.53 5.11
CA THR A 193 -9.54 3.67 5.93
C THR A 193 -9.31 5.13 6.33
N PRO A 194 -8.52 5.38 7.39
CA PRO A 194 -8.18 6.74 7.80
C PRO A 194 -7.33 7.55 6.80
N ILE A 195 -6.99 7.00 5.63
CA ILE A 195 -6.19 7.72 4.61
C ILE A 195 -6.90 8.98 4.12
N PHE A 196 -8.24 8.96 4.04
CA PHE A 196 -9.07 10.12 3.66
C PHE A 196 -8.99 11.26 4.65
N GLN A 197 -8.63 10.96 5.89
CA GLN A 197 -8.53 11.91 7.00
C GLN A 197 -7.11 12.44 7.21
N LYS A 198 -6.17 12.14 6.31
CA LYS A 198 -4.76 12.54 6.47
C LYS A 198 -4.30 13.45 5.35
N SER A 199 -3.72 14.58 5.74
CA SER A 199 -2.94 15.44 4.84
C SER A 199 -1.60 14.80 4.45
N ILE A 200 -0.93 15.39 3.45
CA ILE A 200 0.39 14.93 2.95
C ILE A 200 1.45 14.93 4.06
N ASP A 201 1.41 15.87 4.98
CA ASP A 201 2.30 15.97 6.14
C ASP A 201 1.98 14.93 7.24
N GLY A 202 0.89 14.17 7.07
CA GLY A 202 0.42 13.17 8.02
C GLY A 202 -0.46 13.71 9.14
N THR A 203 -0.83 14.99 9.11
CA THR A 203 -1.84 15.56 10.03
C THR A 203 -3.17 14.86 9.84
N THR A 204 -3.87 14.59 10.94
CA THR A 204 -5.17 13.90 10.91
C THR A 204 -6.30 14.93 11.07
N HIS A 205 -7.31 14.80 10.22
CA HIS A 205 -8.51 15.64 10.17
C HIS A 205 -9.74 14.76 10.45
N ASP A 206 -10.07 14.59 11.72
CA ASP A 206 -11.15 13.70 12.17
C ASP A 206 -12.53 14.18 11.70
N GLU A 207 -12.67 15.46 11.31
CA GLU A 207 -13.86 16.05 10.72
C GLU A 207 -14.15 15.58 9.29
N ILE A 208 -13.13 15.08 8.57
CA ILE A 208 -13.29 14.57 7.20
C ILE A 208 -13.90 13.16 7.28
N LYS A 209 -15.07 13.00 6.66
CA LYS A 209 -15.74 11.70 6.58
C LYS A 209 -15.05 10.78 5.59
N ILE A 210 -14.96 9.51 5.97
CA ILE A 210 -14.67 8.44 5.03
C ILE A 210 -15.90 8.31 4.10
N PRO A 211 -15.73 8.22 2.77
CA PRO A 211 -16.86 8.06 1.86
C PRO A 211 -17.75 6.87 2.24
N ASP A 212 -19.08 7.07 2.23
CA ASP A 212 -20.04 6.05 2.65
C ASP A 212 -20.04 4.82 1.73
N ASP A 213 -19.64 4.99 0.47
CA ASP A 213 -19.48 3.95 -0.54
C ASP A 213 -18.10 3.30 -0.55
N ALA A 214 -17.21 3.69 0.37
CA ALA A 214 -15.88 3.11 0.47
C ALA A 214 -15.94 1.62 0.79
N TYR A 215 -15.15 0.83 0.06
CA TYR A 215 -15.15 -0.62 0.17
C TYR A 215 -14.61 -1.08 1.54
N PRO A 216 -15.25 -2.06 2.21
CA PRO A 216 -14.84 -2.53 3.53
C PRO A 216 -13.39 -3.04 3.56
N VAL A 217 -12.60 -2.55 4.50
CA VAL A 217 -11.16 -2.81 4.57
C VAL A 217 -10.82 -4.27 4.90
N ASP A 218 -11.65 -4.95 5.67
CA ASP A 218 -11.52 -6.37 6.00
C ASP A 218 -11.72 -7.26 4.76
N LYS A 219 -12.74 -6.97 3.94
CA LYS A 219 -12.97 -7.63 2.66
C LYS A 219 -11.84 -7.35 1.67
N ALA A 220 -11.34 -6.12 1.65
CA ALA A 220 -10.18 -5.76 0.82
C ALA A 220 -8.95 -6.59 1.19
N ALA A 221 -8.66 -6.75 2.49
CA ALA A 221 -7.52 -7.55 2.95
C ALA A 221 -7.64 -9.03 2.54
N GLN A 222 -8.84 -9.61 2.60
CA GLN A 222 -9.09 -10.97 2.14
C GLN A 222 -8.79 -11.14 0.64
N ILE A 223 -9.34 -10.26 -0.20
CA ILE A 223 -9.07 -10.28 -1.65
C ILE A 223 -7.58 -10.10 -1.93
N ILE A 224 -6.92 -9.14 -1.28
CA ILE A 224 -5.49 -8.91 -1.43
C ILE A 224 -4.71 -10.21 -1.19
N LEU A 225 -4.94 -10.85 -0.05
CA LEU A 225 -4.17 -12.06 0.29
C LEU A 225 -4.53 -13.25 -0.61
N ASP A 226 -5.77 -13.38 -1.04
CA ASP A 226 -6.14 -14.43 -2.02
C ASP A 226 -5.35 -14.24 -3.31
N ARG A 227 -5.32 -13.03 -3.87
CA ARG A 227 -4.61 -12.71 -5.10
C ARG A 227 -3.08 -12.78 -4.97
N VAL A 228 -2.53 -12.39 -3.81
CA VAL A 228 -1.09 -12.56 -3.50
C VAL A 228 -0.72 -14.05 -3.50
N SER A 229 -1.55 -14.92 -2.91
CA SER A 229 -1.29 -16.37 -2.90
C SER A 229 -1.38 -17.02 -4.29
N GLU A 230 -2.00 -16.35 -5.26
CA GLU A 230 -2.06 -16.71 -6.66
C GLU A 230 -0.92 -16.11 -7.50
N TYR A 231 0.01 -15.40 -6.86
CA TYR A 231 1.10 -14.66 -7.53
C TYR A 231 0.61 -13.65 -8.57
N LYS A 232 -0.56 -13.05 -8.34
CA LYS A 232 -1.10 -12.01 -9.23
C LYS A 232 -0.19 -10.78 -9.24
N GLY A 233 0.21 -10.31 -10.42
CA GLY A 233 1.08 -9.13 -10.55
C GLY A 233 0.36 -7.86 -10.11
N ILE A 234 -0.67 -7.43 -10.83
CA ILE A 234 -1.50 -6.27 -10.47
C ILE A 234 -2.79 -6.74 -9.82
N ILE A 235 -3.06 -6.27 -8.60
CA ILE A 235 -4.20 -6.62 -7.77
C ILE A 235 -5.07 -5.38 -7.57
N VAL A 236 -6.14 -5.24 -8.35
CA VAL A 236 -7.11 -4.15 -8.20
C VAL A 236 -8.14 -4.54 -7.12
N VAL A 237 -8.44 -3.64 -6.19
CA VAL A 237 -9.36 -3.93 -5.08
C VAL A 237 -10.29 -2.73 -4.81
N PRO A 238 -11.63 -2.93 -4.91
CA PRO A 238 -12.31 -4.08 -5.50
C PRO A 238 -12.00 -4.20 -7.00
N GLU A 239 -12.13 -5.41 -7.56
CA GLU A 239 -11.85 -5.63 -8.99
C GLU A 239 -12.79 -4.80 -9.88
N GLU A 240 -14.09 -4.89 -9.62
CA GLU A 240 -15.08 -4.13 -10.39
C GLU A 240 -15.59 -2.92 -9.58
N PRO A 241 -15.87 -1.81 -10.25
CA PRO A 241 -15.78 -1.57 -11.71
C PRO A 241 -14.38 -1.18 -12.22
N TYR A 242 -13.39 -1.07 -11.34
CA TYR A 242 -12.11 -0.40 -11.61
C TYR A 242 -11.23 -1.13 -12.63
N THR A 243 -11.27 -2.45 -12.68
CA THR A 243 -10.54 -3.22 -13.70
C THR A 243 -11.07 -2.93 -15.10
N LYS A 244 -12.39 -2.79 -15.24
CA LYS A 244 -13.01 -2.41 -16.52
C LYS A 244 -12.60 -0.99 -16.91
N GLN A 245 -12.69 -0.03 -15.98
CA GLN A 245 -12.30 1.37 -16.23
C GLN A 245 -10.82 1.48 -16.63
N TRP A 246 -9.93 0.77 -15.94
CA TRP A 246 -8.52 0.73 -16.29
C TRP A 246 -8.27 0.18 -17.70
N LYS A 247 -8.94 -0.91 -18.10
CA LYS A 247 -8.84 -1.45 -19.46
C LYS A 247 -9.30 -0.44 -20.51
N LEU A 248 -10.40 0.26 -20.26
CA LEU A 248 -10.89 1.30 -21.16
C LEU A 248 -9.91 2.48 -21.25
N TYR A 249 -9.33 2.89 -20.12
CA TYR A 249 -8.29 3.92 -20.09
C TYR A 249 -7.07 3.53 -20.94
N CYS A 250 -6.58 2.30 -20.82
CA CYS A 250 -5.47 1.79 -21.64
C CYS A 250 -5.80 1.78 -23.15
N GLN A 251 -7.07 1.71 -23.52
CA GLN A 251 -7.56 1.79 -24.89
C GLN A 251 -7.82 3.22 -25.36
N GLN A 252 -7.53 4.23 -24.52
CA GLN A 252 -7.80 5.65 -24.79
C GLN A 252 -9.28 5.90 -25.12
N ASN A 253 -10.18 5.26 -24.37
CA ASN A 253 -11.61 5.35 -24.60
C ASN A 253 -12.13 6.72 -24.16
N GLU A 254 -12.88 7.42 -25.04
CA GLU A 254 -13.40 8.76 -24.82
C GLU A 254 -14.35 8.85 -23.61
N GLU A 255 -15.11 7.78 -23.30
CA GLU A 255 -15.99 7.76 -22.13
C GLU A 255 -15.22 7.91 -20.82
N VAL A 256 -14.00 7.35 -20.74
CA VAL A 256 -13.13 7.50 -19.55
C VAL A 256 -12.62 8.93 -19.45
N GLU A 257 -12.25 9.55 -20.58
CA GLU A 257 -11.82 10.94 -20.60
C GLU A 257 -12.94 11.87 -20.13
N GLU A 258 -14.19 11.68 -20.62
CA GLU A 258 -15.36 12.43 -20.16
C GLU A 258 -15.60 12.29 -18.65
N VAL A 259 -15.49 11.06 -18.11
CA VAL A 259 -15.60 10.82 -16.67
C VAL A 259 -14.52 11.57 -15.89
N MET A 260 -13.27 11.58 -16.37
CA MET A 260 -12.18 12.31 -15.73
C MET A 260 -12.37 13.82 -15.79
N LEU A 261 -12.85 14.35 -16.91
CA LEU A 261 -13.17 15.76 -17.06
C LEU A 261 -14.35 16.17 -16.15
N GLN A 262 -15.38 15.32 -16.04
CA GLN A 262 -16.48 15.57 -15.10
C GLN A 262 -15.97 15.56 -13.65
N MET A 263 -15.19 14.58 -13.26
CA MET A 263 -14.57 14.52 -11.92
C MET A 263 -13.71 15.78 -11.63
N ALA A 264 -13.01 16.31 -12.62
CA ALA A 264 -12.24 17.54 -12.47
C ALA A 264 -13.13 18.76 -12.18
N ARG A 265 -14.29 18.86 -12.87
CA ARG A 265 -15.29 19.91 -12.61
C ARG A 265 -15.88 19.79 -11.21
N ASP A 266 -16.31 18.59 -10.83
CA ASP A 266 -16.94 18.32 -9.53
C ASP A 266 -15.99 18.62 -8.37
N ARG A 267 -14.74 18.19 -8.47
CA ARG A 267 -13.69 18.45 -7.45
C ARG A 267 -13.35 19.94 -7.33
N ARG A 268 -13.29 20.65 -8.44
CA ARG A 268 -13.06 22.11 -8.41
C ARG A 268 -14.20 22.82 -7.71
N GLU A 269 -15.44 22.49 -8.07
CA GLU A 269 -16.63 23.06 -7.45
C GLU A 269 -16.70 22.75 -5.94
N ALA A 270 -16.39 21.54 -5.54
CA ALA A 270 -16.35 21.14 -4.13
C ALA A 270 -15.29 21.94 -3.36
N TYR A 271 -14.12 22.12 -3.94
CA TYR A 271 -13.03 22.91 -3.32
C TYR A 271 -13.44 24.38 -3.16
N GLU A 272 -14.04 25.01 -4.20
CA GLU A 272 -14.49 26.40 -4.16
C GLU A 272 -15.59 26.62 -3.12
N LYS A 273 -16.43 25.63 -2.86
CA LYS A 273 -17.53 25.69 -1.87
C LYS A 273 -17.11 25.44 -0.43
N GLY A 274 -16.05 24.70 -0.17
CA GLY A 274 -15.73 24.29 1.20
C GLY A 274 -14.34 23.77 1.44
N GLY A 275 -13.47 23.81 0.45
CA GLY A 275 -12.05 23.45 0.63
C GLY A 275 -11.78 21.96 0.71
N ASN A 276 -12.71 21.08 0.35
CA ASN A 276 -12.50 19.64 0.30
C ASN A 276 -12.76 19.08 -1.10
N TYR A 277 -11.95 18.13 -1.56
CA TYR A 277 -12.06 17.51 -2.89
C TYR A 277 -12.90 16.22 -2.92
N TYR A 278 -13.47 15.82 -1.77
CA TYR A 278 -14.27 14.60 -1.64
C TYR A 278 -15.70 14.91 -1.19
#